data_8bfa887a5333875dfc6caa63a1e986dd
#
_entry.id   8bfa887a5333875dfc6caa63a1e986dd
#
_cell.length_a   1.000
_cell.length_b   1.000
_cell.length_c   1.000
_cell.angle_alpha   90.00
_cell.angle_beta   90.00
_cell.angle_gamma   90.00
#
_symmetry.space_group_name_H-M   'P 1'
#
loop_
_entity.id
_entity.type
_entity.pdbx_description
1 polymer ?
#
loop_
_entity_poly.entity_id
_entity_poly.type
_entity_poly.pdbx_seq_one_letter_code
_entity_poly.pdbx_strand_id
1 'polypeptide(L)'
;MITVDPSAEDNGLANMLATIMRQNVADHPERQIVLRGLRGRLAIFAEDAEVAVTWVFDAEGATVLDGIVGIPDLTIRGGFEPIGDMSRMESAKHPLLAHFPDPRGPVNQSMWRALRSGQLRIHGLPRGLPLLVAFGDVMQIA
;
A
#
# COMPACT_ATOMS: atom_id res chain seq x y z
N MET A 1 0.70 15.35 -4.83
CA MET A 1 0.97 15.74 -3.44
C MET A 1 0.49 14.64 -2.48
N ILE A 2 1.24 14.39 -1.43
CA ILE A 2 0.91 13.37 -0.42
C ILE A 2 0.57 14.10 0.86
N THR A 3 -0.66 13.92 1.34
CA THR A 3 -1.21 14.67 2.47
C THR A 3 -1.74 13.74 3.55
N VAL A 4 -1.40 14.04 4.80
CA VAL A 4 -2.06 13.41 5.97
C VAL A 4 -3.22 14.32 6.36
N ASP A 5 -4.45 13.78 6.27
CA ASP A 5 -5.64 14.53 6.66
C ASP A 5 -5.59 14.88 8.16
N PRO A 6 -6.18 16.01 8.59
CA PRO A 6 -6.22 16.34 10.04
C PRO A 6 -6.81 15.23 10.91
N SER A 7 -7.75 14.44 10.40
CA SER A 7 -8.29 13.29 11.13
C SER A 7 -7.24 12.23 11.45
N ALA A 8 -6.16 12.15 10.68
CA ALA A 8 -5.12 11.13 10.81
C ALA A 8 -3.83 11.65 11.44
N GLU A 9 -3.80 12.87 11.94
CA GLU A 9 -2.58 13.45 12.52
C GLU A 9 -2.00 12.62 13.67
N ASP A 10 -2.85 12.00 14.46
CA ASP A 10 -2.43 11.15 15.59
C ASP A 10 -2.39 9.67 15.24
N ASN A 11 -2.64 9.31 13.98
CA ASN A 11 -2.61 7.93 13.50
C ASN A 11 -1.18 7.55 13.08
N GLY A 12 -0.51 6.73 13.89
CA GLY A 12 0.88 6.33 13.64
C GLY A 12 1.07 5.59 12.33
N LEU A 13 0.11 4.74 11.94
CA LEU A 13 0.17 4.03 10.66
C LEU A 13 0.06 5.00 9.49
N ALA A 14 -0.84 5.97 9.56
CA ALA A 14 -1.00 6.99 8.52
C ALA A 14 0.30 7.80 8.33
N ASN A 15 0.89 8.24 9.42
CA ASN A 15 2.13 9.02 9.39
C ASN A 15 3.29 8.21 8.84
N MET A 16 3.41 6.95 9.24
CA MET A 16 4.45 6.04 8.75
C MET A 16 4.33 5.82 7.24
N LEU A 17 3.13 5.49 6.77
CA LEU A 17 2.91 5.21 5.35
C LEU A 17 3.11 6.46 4.49
N ALA A 18 2.65 7.62 4.96
CA ALA A 18 2.84 8.89 4.25
C ALA A 18 4.33 9.24 4.15
N THR A 19 5.09 9.03 5.22
CA THR A 19 6.53 9.26 5.23
C THR A 19 7.25 8.37 4.23
N ILE A 20 6.92 7.08 4.22
CA ILE A 20 7.50 6.11 3.27
C ILE A 20 7.18 6.54 1.84
N MET A 21 5.94 6.87 1.55
CA MET A 21 5.52 7.26 0.20
C MET A 21 6.22 8.53 -0.25
N ARG A 22 6.30 9.55 0.60
CA ARG A 22 7.01 10.80 0.30
C ARG A 22 8.48 10.55 -0.02
N GLN A 23 9.13 9.73 0.79
CA GLN A 23 10.54 9.40 0.61
C GLN A 23 10.77 8.65 -0.70
N ASN A 24 9.93 7.66 -0.99
CA ASN A 24 10.05 6.87 -2.22
C ASN A 24 9.84 7.72 -3.47
N VAL A 25 8.87 8.63 -3.46
CA VAL A 25 8.61 9.52 -4.58
C VAL A 25 9.73 10.53 -4.76
N ALA A 26 10.35 10.99 -3.67
CA ALA A 26 11.50 11.89 -3.74
C ALA A 26 12.75 11.19 -4.29
N ASP A 27 12.99 9.95 -3.87
CA ASP A 27 14.17 9.17 -4.28
C ASP A 27 14.01 8.58 -5.69
N HIS A 28 12.78 8.36 -6.14
CA HIS A 28 12.45 7.76 -7.43
C HIS A 28 11.40 8.60 -8.16
N PRO A 29 11.83 9.65 -8.86
CA PRO A 29 10.89 10.58 -9.53
C PRO A 29 9.90 9.93 -10.51
N GLU A 30 10.26 8.78 -11.09
CA GLU A 30 9.38 8.02 -11.97
C GLU A 30 8.12 7.53 -11.25
N ARG A 31 8.17 7.38 -9.94
CA ARG A 31 7.02 6.97 -9.14
C ARG A 31 5.97 8.07 -9.01
N GLN A 32 6.35 9.32 -9.24
CA GLN A 32 5.38 10.43 -9.31
C GLN A 32 4.40 10.24 -10.45
N ILE A 33 4.85 9.68 -11.57
CA ILE A 33 4.00 9.40 -12.72
C ILE A 33 2.97 8.34 -12.35
N VAL A 34 3.40 7.29 -11.65
CA VAL A 34 2.50 6.25 -11.14
C VAL A 34 1.47 6.86 -10.19
N LEU A 35 1.92 7.67 -9.24
CA LEU A 35 1.06 8.31 -8.24
C LEU A 35 0.01 9.22 -8.90
N ARG A 36 0.40 9.99 -9.91
CA ARG A 36 -0.52 10.88 -10.63
C ARG A 36 -1.62 10.12 -11.38
N GLY A 37 -1.33 8.89 -11.79
CA GLY A 37 -2.30 8.03 -12.46
C GLY A 37 -3.20 7.24 -11.54
N LEU A 38 -2.88 7.17 -10.25
CA LEU A 38 -3.69 6.43 -9.28
C LEU A 38 -5.05 7.08 -9.05
N ARG A 39 -6.09 6.25 -9.01
CA ARG A 39 -7.46 6.66 -8.69
C ARG A 39 -8.12 5.59 -7.84
N GLY A 40 -8.89 6.01 -6.85
CA GLY A 40 -9.67 5.10 -6.02
C GLY A 40 -9.39 5.24 -4.54
N ARG A 41 -9.98 4.33 -3.75
CA ARG A 41 -9.82 4.26 -2.31
C ARG A 41 -9.20 2.92 -1.91
N LEU A 42 -8.20 2.98 -1.05
CA LEU A 42 -7.54 1.80 -0.52
C LEU A 42 -7.54 1.88 0.99
N ALA A 43 -8.20 0.92 1.64
CA ALA A 43 -8.22 0.82 3.09
C ALA A 43 -7.17 -0.18 3.57
N ILE A 44 -6.50 0.15 4.66
CA ILE A 44 -5.52 -0.72 5.31
C ILE A 44 -5.89 -0.82 6.78
N PHE A 45 -6.08 -2.05 7.27
CA PHE A 45 -6.41 -2.31 8.66
C PHE A 45 -5.36 -3.23 9.29
N ALA A 46 -4.55 -2.68 10.19
CA ALA A 46 -3.61 -3.44 11.02
C ALA A 46 -4.36 -3.94 12.25
N GLU A 47 -4.84 -5.20 12.19
CA GLU A 47 -5.79 -5.75 13.16
C GLU A 47 -5.19 -5.88 14.56
N ASP A 48 -3.93 -6.30 14.67
CA ASP A 48 -3.24 -6.47 15.96
C ASP A 48 -2.95 -5.13 16.66
N ALA A 49 -2.76 -4.06 15.89
CA ALA A 49 -2.54 -2.71 16.42
C ALA A 49 -3.85 -1.93 16.57
N GLU A 50 -4.98 -2.49 16.12
CA GLU A 50 -6.30 -1.84 16.11
C GLU A 50 -6.28 -0.46 15.45
N VAL A 51 -5.54 -0.34 14.35
CA VAL A 51 -5.41 0.92 13.61
C VAL A 51 -5.74 0.70 12.14
N ALA A 52 -6.48 1.65 11.57
CA ALA A 52 -6.87 1.61 10.17
C ALA A 52 -6.66 2.98 9.51
N VAL A 53 -6.41 2.95 8.22
CA VAL A 53 -6.29 4.16 7.39
C VAL A 53 -7.01 3.94 6.06
N THR A 54 -7.40 5.04 5.43
CA THR A 54 -7.94 5.03 4.07
C THR A 54 -7.12 5.98 3.21
N TRP A 55 -6.53 5.46 2.16
CA TRP A 55 -5.89 6.26 1.12
C TRP A 55 -6.91 6.64 0.06
N VAL A 56 -6.98 7.92 -0.26
CA VAL A 56 -7.79 8.44 -1.36
C VAL A 56 -6.85 8.97 -2.42
N PHE A 57 -6.93 8.40 -3.62
CA PHE A 57 -6.12 8.80 -4.77
C PHE A 57 -7.00 9.53 -5.77
N ASP A 58 -6.62 10.76 -6.10
CA ASP A 58 -7.33 11.59 -7.06
C ASP A 58 -6.35 12.43 -7.90
N ALA A 59 -6.87 13.36 -8.70
CA ALA A 59 -6.04 14.19 -9.57
C ALA A 59 -5.06 15.08 -8.80
N GLU A 60 -5.32 15.37 -7.53
CA GLU A 60 -4.47 16.20 -6.69
C GLU A 60 -3.39 15.41 -5.97
N GLY A 61 -3.47 14.08 -5.96
CA GLY A 61 -2.48 13.20 -5.36
C GLY A 61 -3.09 12.19 -4.42
N ALA A 62 -2.43 11.95 -3.29
CA ALA A 62 -2.84 10.96 -2.29
C ALA A 62 -3.11 11.64 -0.95
N THR A 63 -4.22 11.27 -0.34
CA THR A 63 -4.59 11.73 1.01
C THR A 63 -4.87 10.52 1.89
N VAL A 64 -4.28 10.48 3.08
CA VAL A 64 -4.56 9.42 4.04
C VAL A 64 -5.48 9.95 5.15
N LEU A 65 -6.56 9.20 5.39
CA LEU A 65 -7.59 9.50 6.39
C LEU A 65 -7.52 8.49 7.54
N ASP A 66 -7.97 8.91 8.72
CA ASP A 66 -8.08 8.00 9.86
C ASP A 66 -9.28 7.05 9.67
N GLY A 67 -9.06 5.77 10.01
CA GLY A 67 -10.10 4.76 9.92
C GLY A 67 -10.47 4.37 8.51
N ILE A 68 -11.56 3.61 8.37
CA ILE A 68 -12.10 3.21 7.07
C ILE A 68 -13.21 4.19 6.70
N VAL A 69 -12.98 4.98 5.67
CA VAL A 69 -13.88 6.04 5.22
C VAL A 69 -14.40 5.74 3.82
N GLY A 70 -15.72 5.73 3.66
CA GLY A 70 -16.37 5.45 2.39
C GLY A 70 -16.32 3.97 2.03
N ILE A 71 -16.48 3.67 0.75
CA ILE A 71 -16.44 2.30 0.22
C ILE A 71 -15.11 2.10 -0.47
N PRO A 72 -14.19 1.28 0.12
CA PRO A 72 -12.90 1.03 -0.52
C PRO A 72 -13.03 0.20 -1.79
N ASP A 73 -12.21 0.52 -2.78
CA ASP A 73 -12.02 -0.31 -3.97
C ASP A 73 -11.15 -1.51 -3.66
N LEU A 74 -10.27 -1.37 -2.66
CA LEU A 74 -9.37 -2.40 -2.19
C LEU A 74 -9.23 -2.27 -0.68
N THR A 75 -9.22 -3.41 0.03
CA THR A 75 -8.96 -3.45 1.47
C THR A 75 -7.87 -4.45 1.77
N ILE A 76 -6.85 -4.01 2.52
CA ILE A 76 -5.77 -4.85 3.01
C ILE A 76 -5.93 -4.98 4.51
N ARG A 77 -6.08 -6.22 5.00
CA ARG A 77 -6.26 -6.52 6.43
C ARG A 77 -5.21 -7.52 6.88
N GLY A 78 -4.64 -7.29 8.03
CA GLY A 78 -3.67 -8.23 8.59
C GLY A 78 -2.96 -7.66 9.79
N GLY A 79 -1.91 -8.36 10.23
CA GLY A 79 -1.03 -7.87 11.27
C GLY A 79 -0.19 -6.69 10.79
N PHE A 80 0.29 -5.91 11.74
CA PHE A 80 1.13 -4.74 11.45
C PHE A 80 2.41 -5.15 10.69
N GLU A 81 3.04 -6.26 11.09
CA GLU A 81 4.26 -6.74 10.46
C GLU A 81 4.07 -7.15 8.99
N PRO A 82 3.09 -8.01 8.62
CA PRO A 82 2.83 -8.31 7.20
C PRO A 82 2.51 -7.08 6.37
N ILE A 83 1.77 -6.12 6.93
CA ILE A 83 1.46 -4.86 6.24
C ILE A 83 2.74 -4.05 5.99
N GLY A 84 3.64 -3.99 6.99
CA GLY A 84 4.93 -3.34 6.84
C GLY A 84 5.81 -4.01 5.80
N ASP A 85 5.76 -5.34 5.71
CA ASP A 85 6.53 -6.10 4.73
C ASP A 85 6.11 -5.82 3.29
N MET A 86 4.87 -5.37 3.05
CA MET A 86 4.44 -4.98 1.71
C MET A 86 5.30 -3.86 1.12
N SER A 87 5.82 -2.96 1.94
CA SER A 87 6.68 -1.87 1.47
C SER A 87 8.10 -2.35 1.09
N ARG A 88 8.44 -3.55 1.48
CA ARG A 88 9.75 -4.17 1.22
C ARG A 88 9.71 -5.28 0.17
N MET A 89 8.56 -5.45 -0.51
CA MET A 89 8.43 -6.46 -1.55
C MET A 89 9.36 -6.19 -2.72
N GLU A 90 9.96 -7.28 -3.24
CA GLU A 90 10.79 -7.24 -4.42
C GLU A 90 9.93 -7.52 -5.66
N SER A 91 10.12 -6.71 -6.71
CA SER A 91 9.43 -6.93 -7.98
C SER A 91 10.11 -8.06 -8.77
N ALA A 92 9.31 -8.81 -9.52
CA ALA A 92 9.84 -9.82 -10.42
C ALA A 92 10.73 -9.19 -11.50
N LYS A 93 11.83 -9.86 -11.84
CA LYS A 93 12.82 -9.34 -12.80
C LYS A 93 12.39 -9.49 -14.26
N HIS A 94 11.29 -10.18 -14.53
CA HIS A 94 10.81 -10.38 -15.89
C HIS A 94 10.07 -9.12 -16.40
N PRO A 95 10.32 -8.63 -17.63
CA PRO A 95 9.69 -7.38 -18.12
C PRO A 95 8.17 -7.38 -18.08
N LEU A 96 7.52 -8.51 -18.35
CA LEU A 96 6.05 -8.64 -18.30
C LEU A 96 5.53 -8.74 -16.88
N LEU A 97 6.38 -9.08 -15.89
CA LEU A 97 6.04 -9.28 -14.50
C LEU A 97 6.73 -8.26 -13.59
N ALA A 98 7.25 -7.16 -14.15
CA ALA A 98 8.04 -6.17 -13.42
C ALA A 98 7.28 -5.52 -12.26
N HIS A 99 5.93 -5.49 -12.33
CA HIS A 99 5.07 -4.92 -11.30
C HIS A 99 4.52 -5.97 -10.32
N PHE A 100 4.85 -7.24 -10.51
CA PHE A 100 4.40 -8.30 -9.60
C PHE A 100 5.50 -8.64 -8.61
N PRO A 101 5.13 -9.00 -7.35
CA PRO A 101 6.11 -9.43 -6.36
C PRO A 101 6.89 -10.65 -6.83
N ASP A 102 8.21 -10.65 -6.64
CA ASP A 102 9.04 -11.81 -6.93
C ASP A 102 8.82 -12.89 -5.85
N PRO A 103 8.27 -14.08 -6.21
CA PRO A 103 8.01 -15.11 -5.22
C PRO A 103 9.28 -15.73 -4.62
N ARG A 104 10.46 -15.42 -5.17
CA ARG A 104 11.74 -15.93 -4.69
C ARG A 104 12.40 -15.03 -3.63
N GLY A 105 11.94 -13.77 -3.50
CA GLY A 105 12.48 -12.86 -2.49
C GLY A 105 12.10 -13.30 -1.08
N PRO A 106 13.01 -13.19 -0.08
CA PRO A 106 12.71 -13.61 1.31
C PRO A 106 11.51 -12.89 1.92
N VAL A 107 11.39 -11.59 1.70
CA VAL A 107 10.26 -10.78 2.17
C VAL A 107 8.98 -11.21 1.46
N ASN A 108 9.05 -11.43 0.15
CA ASN A 108 7.90 -11.87 -0.65
C ASN A 108 7.42 -13.26 -0.23
N GLN A 109 8.33 -14.17 0.10
CA GLN A 109 7.97 -15.49 0.63
C GLN A 109 7.19 -15.38 1.94
N SER A 110 7.60 -14.49 2.84
CA SER A 110 6.86 -14.23 4.08
C SER A 110 5.47 -13.69 3.78
N MET A 111 5.33 -12.81 2.81
CA MET A 111 4.03 -12.29 2.37
C MET A 111 3.13 -13.37 1.80
N TRP A 112 3.65 -14.21 0.89
CA TRP A 112 2.88 -15.31 0.32
C TRP A 112 2.42 -16.29 1.40
N ARG A 113 3.26 -16.53 2.40
CA ARG A 113 2.93 -17.37 3.55
C ARG A 113 1.81 -16.73 4.38
N ALA A 114 1.90 -15.42 4.64
CA ALA A 114 0.88 -14.68 5.38
C ALA A 114 -0.46 -14.68 4.65
N LEU A 115 -0.46 -14.53 3.33
CA LEU A 115 -1.69 -14.61 2.53
C LEU A 115 -2.33 -16.00 2.60
N ARG A 116 -1.53 -17.07 2.50
CA ARG A 116 -2.03 -18.45 2.56
C ARG A 116 -2.57 -18.82 3.93
N SER A 117 -1.96 -18.31 5.01
CA SER A 117 -2.38 -18.62 6.38
C SER A 117 -3.54 -17.74 6.88
N GLY A 118 -3.95 -16.73 6.11
CA GLY A 118 -4.98 -15.78 6.51
C GLY A 118 -4.48 -14.66 7.42
N GLN A 119 -3.18 -14.58 7.69
CA GLN A 119 -2.59 -13.48 8.45
C GLN A 119 -2.60 -12.15 7.69
N LEU A 120 -2.66 -12.22 6.37
CA LEU A 120 -2.85 -11.06 5.49
C LEU A 120 -3.98 -11.39 4.54
N ARG A 121 -4.98 -10.50 4.47
CA ARG A 121 -6.15 -10.67 3.61
C ARG A 121 -6.32 -9.44 2.74
N ILE A 122 -6.61 -9.67 1.47
CA ILE A 122 -6.84 -8.60 0.50
C ILE A 122 -8.23 -8.79 -0.09
N HIS A 123 -9.06 -7.76 0.05
CA HIS A 123 -10.43 -7.75 -0.47
C HIS A 123 -10.53 -6.75 -1.61
N GLY A 124 -11.33 -7.06 -2.62
CA GLY A 124 -11.53 -6.21 -3.79
C GLY A 124 -10.84 -6.71 -5.04
N LEU A 125 -10.22 -7.91 -4.99
CA LEU A 125 -9.64 -8.56 -6.17
C LEU A 125 -10.71 -9.34 -6.96
N PRO A 126 -10.53 -9.48 -8.27
CA PRO A 126 -9.43 -8.99 -9.10
C PRO A 126 -9.57 -7.51 -9.51
N ARG A 127 -10.69 -6.88 -9.27
CA ARG A 127 -10.99 -5.53 -9.72
C ARG A 127 -10.01 -4.49 -9.19
N GLY A 128 -9.55 -4.64 -7.95
CA GLY A 128 -8.58 -3.75 -7.31
C GLY A 128 -7.12 -4.06 -7.63
N LEU A 129 -6.82 -5.04 -8.49
CA LEU A 129 -5.45 -5.42 -8.77
C LEU A 129 -4.58 -4.28 -9.33
N PRO A 130 -5.06 -3.47 -10.29
CA PRO A 130 -4.25 -2.34 -10.77
C PRO A 130 -3.91 -1.34 -9.66
N LEU A 131 -4.85 -1.08 -8.75
CA LEU A 131 -4.61 -0.22 -7.60
C LEU A 131 -3.58 -0.83 -6.64
N LEU A 132 -3.68 -2.12 -6.37
CA LEU A 132 -2.73 -2.85 -5.51
C LEU A 132 -1.31 -2.80 -6.07
N VAL A 133 -1.16 -3.08 -7.37
CA VAL A 133 0.15 -3.07 -8.03
C VAL A 133 0.75 -1.68 -8.02
N ALA A 134 -0.01 -0.65 -8.38
CA ALA A 134 0.46 0.72 -8.42
C ALA A 134 0.79 1.25 -7.02
N PHE A 135 -0.03 0.93 -6.02
CA PHE A 135 0.25 1.28 -4.63
C PHE A 135 1.56 0.61 -4.15
N GLY A 136 1.76 -0.66 -4.49
CA GLY A 136 3.00 -1.37 -4.19
C GLY A 136 4.22 -0.67 -4.80
N ASP A 137 4.12 -0.21 -6.04
CA ASP A 137 5.21 0.50 -6.71
C ASP A 137 5.61 1.78 -5.96
N VAL A 138 4.64 2.59 -5.51
CA VAL A 138 4.95 3.84 -4.80
C VAL A 138 5.36 3.62 -3.36
N MET A 139 5.08 2.45 -2.78
CA MET A 139 5.43 2.13 -1.39
C MET A 139 6.71 1.30 -1.27
N GLN A 140 7.26 0.79 -2.34
CA GLN A 140 8.45 -0.07 -2.31
C GLN A 140 9.69 0.72 -1.90
N ILE A 141 10.38 0.26 -0.84
CA ILE A 141 11.55 0.93 -0.27
C ILE A 141 12.84 0.64 -1.04
N ALA A 142 12.89 -0.36 -1.85
CA ALA A 142 14.10 -0.72 -2.59
C ALA A 142 14.26 0.02 -3.91
#